data_fa4131f71dbaeaca2bb8d8c031f61180
#
_entry.id   fa4131f71dbaeaca2bb8d8c031f61180
#
_cell.length_a   1.000
_cell.length_b   1.000
_cell.length_c   1.000
_cell.angle_alpha   90.00
_cell.angle_beta   90.00
_cell.angle_gamma   90.00
#
_symmetry.space_group_name_H-M   'P 1'
#
loop_
_entity.id
_entity.type
_entity.pdbx_description
1 polymer ?
#
loop_
_entity_poly.entity_id
_entity_poly.type
_entity_poly.pdbx_seq_one_letter_code
_entity_poly.pdbx_strand_id
1 'polypeptide(L)'
;MGATRDHIHSAKAPSPNRTDGDRIDHRNRTPHHRTPQIIAPQATMHNRAESAAPVGPAAAATADGKVTYRPLEAQDLPAIIDEYDQTWGFRPLSGRRPLSQMVSKRFVLHYLEGTTRAEVAELDGQVLGLTFAQINGEHPLYPHAQETLAGIDDRLRADETGSVALREVTYWHRAESRLERVSQIGSVTQAELRLFLVSPKARGHGVGGGLWSRLMAYFQKHGVKRYFLHTDNSCDVGFYDHQGLVCNAKRIAADHPEDHVETMYGRMNDLFIYSGEPSRTVRHRRHTDWTGNTQHAGQQPKRGE
;
A
#
# COMPACT_ATOMS: atom_id res chain seq x y z
N MET A 1 53.85 -40.55 -21.74
CA MET A 1 54.88 -39.53 -22.06
C MET A 1 54.14 -38.23 -21.94
N GLY A 2 54.37 -37.31 -21.08
CA GLY A 2 55.37 -36.98 -20.13
C GLY A 2 54.77 -35.88 -19.23
N ALA A 3 55.06 -36.03 -17.99
CA ALA A 3 54.76 -35.10 -16.96
C ALA A 3 55.65 -33.85 -17.03
N THR A 4 55.17 -32.72 -16.53
CA THR A 4 56.02 -31.79 -15.75
C THR A 4 55.17 -31.03 -14.74
N ARG A 5 55.52 -31.21 -13.48
CA ARG A 5 55.23 -30.39 -12.31
C ARG A 5 56.25 -29.26 -12.24
N ASP A 6 55.82 -28.12 -11.69
CA ASP A 6 56.67 -27.24 -10.84
C ASP A 6 55.74 -26.29 -10.11
N HIS A 7 55.57 -26.39 -8.81
CA HIS A 7 56.32 -25.86 -7.63
C HIS A 7 56.19 -24.32 -7.49
N ILE A 8 55.28 -23.91 -6.56
CA ILE A 8 55.52 -23.32 -5.23
C ILE A 8 56.35 -22.01 -5.22
N HIS A 9 55.73 -20.93 -4.75
CA HIS A 9 56.36 -20.12 -3.72
C HIS A 9 55.30 -19.37 -2.89
N SER A 10 55.30 -19.74 -1.59
CA SER A 10 54.72 -19.06 -0.45
C SER A 10 55.55 -17.83 -0.10
N ALA A 11 54.93 -16.70 0.16
CA ALA A 11 55.57 -15.61 0.87
C ALA A 11 54.66 -15.01 1.92
N LYS A 12 55.16 -15.09 3.08
CA LYS A 12 54.79 -14.82 4.44
C LYS A 12 54.69 -13.32 4.73
N ALA A 13 53.72 -12.94 5.55
CA ALA A 13 53.52 -11.61 6.15
C ALA A 13 54.68 -11.14 7.03
N PRO A 14 54.73 -9.88 7.36
CA PRO A 14 55.04 -9.50 8.74
C PRO A 14 54.02 -8.49 9.34
N SER A 15 53.60 -8.81 10.57
CA SER A 15 53.26 -7.84 11.61
C SER A 15 54.57 -7.58 12.41
N PRO A 16 54.66 -6.68 13.35
CA PRO A 16 53.88 -5.62 13.96
C PRO A 16 54.74 -4.38 14.34
N ASN A 17 54.14 -3.38 14.96
CA ASN A 17 54.73 -2.80 16.18
C ASN A 17 53.72 -1.95 16.96
N ARG A 18 53.60 -2.28 18.24
CA ARG A 18 53.04 -1.42 19.28
C ARG A 18 54.02 -0.31 19.60
N THR A 19 53.47 0.90 19.80
CA THR A 19 54.04 1.86 20.77
C THR A 19 52.97 2.59 21.49
N ASP A 20 53.21 2.70 22.77
CA ASP A 20 52.43 3.30 23.85
C ASP A 20 52.19 4.80 23.70
N GLY A 21 51.10 5.27 24.36
CA GLY A 21 51.14 6.52 25.12
C GLY A 21 50.46 7.68 24.44
N ASP A 22 49.19 8.02 24.76
CA ASP A 22 48.94 9.27 25.48
C ASP A 22 47.48 9.37 25.92
N ARG A 23 47.31 9.48 27.22
CA ARG A 23 46.09 9.90 27.86
C ARG A 23 45.91 11.40 27.62
N ILE A 24 44.82 11.80 26.92
CA ILE A 24 44.29 13.16 27.00
C ILE A 24 42.80 13.07 27.33
N ASP A 25 42.50 13.47 28.55
CA ASP A 25 41.20 13.75 29.14
C ASP A 25 40.65 15.03 28.50
N HIS A 26 39.61 14.96 27.70
CA HIS A 26 38.80 16.14 27.35
C HIS A 26 37.32 15.77 27.43
N ARG A 27 36.77 16.10 28.61
CA ARG A 27 35.36 16.39 28.76
C ARG A 27 34.98 17.45 27.73
N ASN A 28 34.24 17.07 26.71
CA ASN A 28 33.58 18.08 25.89
C ASN A 28 32.13 17.63 25.66
N ARG A 29 31.25 18.51 26.13
CA ARG A 29 29.81 18.44 26.01
C ARG A 29 29.44 18.51 24.52
N THR A 30 28.82 17.45 24.01
CA THR A 30 28.13 17.48 22.71
C THR A 30 26.74 18.07 22.91
N PRO A 31 26.34 19.08 22.12
CA PRO A 31 24.98 19.57 22.13
C PRO A 31 24.05 18.55 21.49
N HIS A 32 22.99 18.23 22.19
CA HIS A 32 21.90 17.45 21.65
C HIS A 32 21.27 18.18 20.46
N HIS A 33 21.66 17.83 19.24
CA HIS A 33 20.88 18.11 18.06
C HIS A 33 19.61 17.26 18.12
N ARG A 34 18.50 17.88 18.51
CA ARG A 34 17.17 17.35 18.27
C ARG A 34 16.98 17.26 16.75
N THR A 35 17.09 16.08 16.21
CA THR A 35 16.59 15.75 14.86
C THR A 35 15.10 15.99 14.87
N PRO A 36 14.54 16.78 13.94
CA PRO A 36 13.09 16.91 13.82
C PRO A 36 12.54 15.55 13.42
N GLN A 37 11.72 14.96 14.27
CA GLN A 37 10.87 13.84 13.90
C GLN A 37 9.89 14.35 12.84
N ILE A 38 10.14 14.01 11.60
CA ILE A 38 9.15 14.16 10.53
C ILE A 38 8.15 13.02 10.74
N ILE A 39 7.04 13.38 11.39
CA ILE A 39 5.88 12.51 11.54
C ILE A 39 5.33 12.27 10.14
N ALA A 40 5.44 11.05 9.65
CA ALA A 40 4.68 10.61 8.49
C ALA A 40 3.19 10.83 8.81
N PRO A 41 2.42 11.51 7.95
CA PRO A 41 1.02 11.71 8.25
C PRO A 41 0.29 10.39 8.03
N GLN A 42 -0.07 9.77 9.14
CA GLN A 42 -1.11 8.77 9.18
C GLN A 42 -2.37 9.41 8.57
N ALA A 43 -2.97 8.74 7.60
CA ALA A 43 -4.34 9.01 7.19
C ALA A 43 -5.28 8.56 8.32
N THR A 44 -5.12 9.18 9.48
CA THR A 44 -5.99 8.98 10.63
C THR A 44 -7.25 9.78 10.37
N MET A 45 -8.35 9.10 10.20
CA MET A 45 -9.68 9.69 10.25
C MET A 45 -9.89 10.27 11.65
N HIS A 46 -9.52 11.53 11.84
CA HIS A 46 -9.93 12.29 13.01
C HIS A 46 -11.00 13.29 12.62
N ASN A 47 -12.20 13.04 13.11
CA ASN A 47 -13.26 14.00 13.27
C ASN A 47 -12.70 15.22 14.04
N ARG A 48 -12.63 16.36 13.39
CA ARG A 48 -12.58 17.64 14.05
C ARG A 48 -13.74 18.47 13.50
N ALA A 49 -14.78 18.55 14.33
CA ALA A 49 -15.84 19.53 14.15
C ALA A 49 -15.22 20.92 14.37
N GLU A 50 -15.05 21.68 13.30
CA GLU A 50 -14.86 23.11 13.39
C GLU A 50 -16.16 23.79 12.95
N SER A 51 -16.71 24.53 13.90
CA SER A 51 -17.86 25.41 13.79
C SER A 51 -17.67 26.41 12.65
N ALA A 52 -18.45 26.30 11.60
CA ALA A 52 -18.65 27.37 10.63
C ALA A 52 -20.13 27.79 10.64
N ALA A 53 -20.35 29.09 10.68
CA ALA A 53 -21.63 29.79 10.73
C ALA A 53 -22.57 29.40 9.59
N PRO A 54 -23.90 29.61 9.75
CA PRO A 54 -24.91 29.10 8.82
C PRO A 54 -24.94 29.94 7.54
N VAL A 55 -24.63 29.30 6.41
CA VAL A 55 -25.02 29.76 5.09
C VAL A 55 -26.37 29.14 4.79
N GLY A 56 -27.32 29.95 4.35
CA GLY A 56 -28.72 29.62 4.13
C GLY A 56 -28.97 28.45 3.18
N PRO A 57 -30.22 27.95 3.08
CA PRO A 57 -30.52 26.67 2.49
C PRO A 57 -30.42 26.73 0.98
N ALA A 58 -29.31 26.23 0.42
CA ALA A 58 -29.31 25.74 -0.94
C ALA A 58 -29.99 24.36 -0.90
N ALA A 59 -31.03 24.22 -1.71
CA ALA A 59 -31.83 23.01 -1.80
C ALA A 59 -30.93 21.77 -1.97
N ALA A 60 -30.88 20.94 -0.94
CA ALA A 60 -30.33 19.60 -1.03
C ALA A 60 -31.32 18.79 -1.87
N ALA A 61 -31.00 18.63 -3.14
CA ALA A 61 -31.56 17.56 -3.94
C ALA A 61 -31.07 16.25 -3.29
N THR A 62 -31.94 15.57 -2.56
CA THR A 62 -31.76 14.18 -2.16
C THR A 62 -31.86 13.34 -3.43
N ALA A 63 -30.76 13.23 -4.17
CA ALA A 63 -30.60 12.18 -5.13
C ALA A 63 -30.41 10.89 -4.33
N ASP A 64 -31.44 10.08 -4.28
CA ASP A 64 -31.42 8.71 -3.77
C ASP A 64 -30.73 7.81 -4.81
N GLY A 65 -29.49 8.18 -5.14
CA GLY A 65 -28.69 7.55 -6.19
C GLY A 65 -28.31 6.14 -5.76
N LYS A 66 -28.72 5.16 -6.53
CA LYS A 66 -28.33 3.76 -6.32
C LYS A 66 -26.94 3.53 -6.88
N VAL A 67 -26.03 2.98 -6.07
CA VAL A 67 -24.72 2.54 -6.55
C VAL A 67 -24.89 1.44 -7.59
N THR A 68 -24.31 1.64 -8.77
CA THR A 68 -24.24 0.66 -9.85
C THR A 68 -22.84 0.08 -9.95
N TYR A 69 -22.75 -1.16 -10.42
CA TYR A 69 -21.48 -1.88 -10.61
C TYR A 69 -21.41 -2.36 -12.05
N ARG A 70 -20.32 -2.01 -12.73
CA ARG A 70 -20.12 -2.36 -14.14
C ARG A 70 -18.66 -2.65 -14.45
N PRO A 71 -18.36 -3.31 -15.58
CA PRO A 71 -16.99 -3.42 -16.06
C PRO A 71 -16.33 -2.04 -16.23
N LEU A 72 -15.01 -2.00 -16.05
CA LEU A 72 -14.20 -0.84 -16.35
C LEU A 72 -14.26 -0.51 -17.85
N GLU A 73 -14.41 0.76 -18.18
CA GLU A 73 -14.30 1.29 -19.53
C GLU A 73 -13.08 2.22 -19.64
N ALA A 74 -12.52 2.37 -20.84
CA ALA A 74 -11.33 3.21 -21.05
C ALA A 74 -11.53 4.67 -20.61
N GLN A 75 -12.76 5.17 -20.73
CA GLN A 75 -13.14 6.53 -20.30
C GLN A 75 -13.12 6.73 -18.78
N ASP A 76 -13.09 5.66 -17.98
CA ASP A 76 -13.01 5.76 -16.52
C ASP A 76 -11.58 6.04 -16.04
N LEU A 77 -10.57 5.69 -16.84
CA LEU A 77 -9.17 5.76 -16.43
C LEU A 77 -8.73 7.15 -15.92
N PRO A 78 -9.10 8.27 -16.55
CA PRO A 78 -8.75 9.59 -16.02
C PRO A 78 -9.28 9.83 -14.61
N ALA A 79 -10.54 9.48 -14.33
CA ALA A 79 -11.16 9.64 -13.02
C ALA A 79 -10.51 8.71 -11.97
N ILE A 80 -10.16 7.49 -12.37
CA ILE A 80 -9.46 6.51 -11.51
C ILE A 80 -8.06 7.00 -11.17
N ILE A 81 -7.32 7.55 -12.13
CA ILE A 81 -5.98 8.09 -11.92
C ILE A 81 -6.05 9.29 -10.97
N ASP A 82 -7.03 10.17 -11.14
CA ASP A 82 -7.25 11.30 -10.23
C ASP A 82 -7.57 10.85 -8.82
N GLU A 83 -8.42 9.84 -8.64
CA GLU A 83 -8.79 9.32 -7.32
C GLU A 83 -7.61 8.58 -6.66
N TYR A 84 -6.81 7.85 -7.45
CA TYR A 84 -5.56 7.23 -7.00
C TYR A 84 -4.56 8.30 -6.52
N ASP A 85 -4.38 9.36 -7.32
CA ASP A 85 -3.49 10.48 -6.98
C ASP A 85 -3.93 11.22 -5.71
N GLN A 86 -5.24 11.38 -5.49
CA GLN A 86 -5.79 11.98 -4.27
C GLN A 86 -5.58 11.09 -3.04
N THR A 87 -5.64 9.77 -3.21
CA THR A 87 -5.56 8.80 -2.11
C THR A 87 -4.11 8.51 -1.73
N TRP A 88 -3.26 8.21 -2.72
CA TRP A 88 -1.88 7.77 -2.52
C TRP A 88 -0.84 8.57 -3.32
N GLY A 89 -1.25 9.67 -3.94
CA GLY A 89 -0.38 10.46 -4.81
C GLY A 89 0.90 10.92 -4.12
N PHE A 90 1.91 11.17 -4.92
CA PHE A 90 3.24 11.58 -4.48
C PHE A 90 3.22 13.00 -3.88
N ARG A 91 3.08 13.11 -2.57
CA ARG A 91 3.04 14.39 -1.84
C ARG A 91 4.21 15.33 -2.17
N PRO A 92 5.47 14.84 -2.32
CA PRO A 92 6.56 15.69 -2.77
C PRO A 92 6.32 16.34 -4.13
N LEU A 93 5.40 15.79 -4.93
CA LEU A 93 4.99 16.32 -6.22
C LEU A 93 3.70 17.14 -6.17
N SER A 94 3.16 17.46 -4.99
CA SER A 94 1.91 18.22 -4.85
C SER A 94 1.92 19.57 -5.59
N GLY A 95 3.08 20.24 -5.67
CA GLY A 95 3.29 21.43 -6.49
C GLY A 95 3.47 21.16 -7.99
N ARG A 96 3.55 19.90 -8.41
CA ARG A 96 3.78 19.45 -9.79
C ARG A 96 2.72 18.42 -10.19
N ARG A 97 1.45 18.81 -10.10
CA ARG A 97 0.31 17.92 -10.33
C ARG A 97 0.42 17.06 -11.60
N PRO A 98 0.84 17.58 -12.78
CA PRO A 98 0.97 16.75 -13.98
C PRO A 98 1.95 15.60 -13.81
N LEU A 99 3.04 15.81 -13.04
CA LEU A 99 4.02 14.76 -12.78
C LEU A 99 3.48 13.74 -11.77
N SER A 100 2.81 14.18 -10.70
CA SER A 100 2.13 13.32 -9.73
C SER A 100 1.10 12.40 -10.43
N GLN A 101 0.26 12.98 -11.27
CA GLN A 101 -0.71 12.22 -12.07
C GLN A 101 -0.05 11.22 -13.02
N MET A 102 1.11 11.55 -13.59
CA MET A 102 1.85 10.62 -14.44
C MET A 102 2.36 9.42 -13.64
N VAL A 103 2.86 9.64 -12.41
CA VAL A 103 3.26 8.58 -11.49
C VAL A 103 2.05 7.73 -11.08
N SER A 104 0.93 8.36 -10.71
CA SER A 104 -0.31 7.67 -10.35
C SER A 104 -0.86 6.86 -11.53
N LYS A 105 -0.81 7.39 -12.75
CA LYS A 105 -1.14 6.65 -13.97
C LYS A 105 -0.27 5.41 -14.14
N ARG A 106 1.02 5.53 -13.88
CA ARG A 106 1.95 4.39 -13.93
C ARG A 106 1.55 3.28 -12.95
N PHE A 107 1.18 3.62 -11.71
CA PHE A 107 0.70 2.66 -10.73
C PHE A 107 -0.58 1.96 -11.19
N VAL A 108 -1.59 2.73 -11.60
CA VAL A 108 -2.87 2.17 -12.07
C VAL A 108 -2.65 1.21 -13.24
N LEU A 109 -1.82 1.58 -14.21
CA LEU A 109 -1.53 0.74 -15.37
C LEU A 109 -0.72 -0.51 -15.00
N HIS A 110 0.19 -0.42 -14.02
CA HIS A 110 0.92 -1.58 -13.53
C HIS A 110 -0.03 -2.64 -12.94
N TYR A 111 -0.99 -2.22 -12.13
CA TYR A 111 -2.00 -3.15 -11.61
C TYR A 111 -2.95 -3.65 -12.70
N LEU A 112 -3.19 -2.85 -13.73
CA LEU A 112 -4.06 -3.23 -14.84
C LEU A 112 -3.43 -4.24 -15.79
N GLU A 113 -2.09 -4.26 -15.92
CA GLU A 113 -1.34 -5.10 -16.88
C GLU A 113 -1.72 -6.57 -16.82
N GLY A 114 -1.81 -7.16 -15.61
CA GLY A 114 -2.18 -8.57 -15.43
C GLY A 114 -3.65 -8.80 -15.13
N THR A 115 -4.47 -7.76 -15.15
CA THR A 115 -5.87 -7.82 -14.71
C THR A 115 -6.74 -8.60 -15.67
N THR A 116 -7.42 -9.65 -15.19
CA THR A 116 -8.41 -10.45 -15.93
C THR A 116 -9.84 -10.04 -15.64
N ARG A 117 -10.07 -9.26 -14.55
CA ARG A 117 -11.33 -8.63 -14.19
C ARG A 117 -11.11 -7.25 -13.62
N ALA A 118 -11.79 -6.27 -14.19
CA ALA A 118 -11.86 -4.91 -13.69
C ALA A 118 -13.33 -4.48 -13.53
N GLU A 119 -13.72 -4.06 -12.33
CA GLU A 119 -15.08 -3.61 -12.03
C GLU A 119 -15.05 -2.28 -11.30
N VAL A 120 -15.92 -1.37 -11.69
CA VAL A 120 -16.11 -0.07 -11.05
C VAL A 120 -17.45 0.02 -10.34
N ALA A 121 -17.49 0.78 -9.25
CA ALA A 121 -18.71 1.21 -8.59
C ALA A 121 -18.96 2.68 -8.94
N GLU A 122 -20.15 2.97 -9.42
CA GLU A 122 -20.55 4.28 -9.89
C GLU A 122 -21.81 4.76 -9.14
N LEU A 123 -21.84 6.03 -8.80
CA LEU A 123 -22.99 6.74 -8.26
C LEU A 123 -23.13 8.07 -8.99
N ASP A 124 -24.30 8.33 -9.59
CA ASP A 124 -24.61 9.56 -10.28
C ASP A 124 -23.55 9.95 -11.36
N GLY A 125 -23.06 8.97 -12.12
CA GLY A 125 -22.06 9.16 -13.16
C GLY A 125 -20.62 9.34 -12.64
N GLN A 126 -20.38 9.21 -11.33
CA GLN A 126 -19.05 9.28 -10.72
C GLN A 126 -18.55 7.91 -10.30
N VAL A 127 -17.34 7.56 -10.72
CA VAL A 127 -16.65 6.36 -10.21
C VAL A 127 -16.23 6.62 -8.76
N LEU A 128 -16.77 5.81 -7.84
CA LEU A 128 -16.53 5.91 -6.41
C LEU A 128 -15.66 4.78 -5.85
N GLY A 129 -15.32 3.81 -6.67
CA GLY A 129 -14.44 2.72 -6.27
C GLY A 129 -14.26 1.70 -7.37
N LEU A 130 -13.28 0.82 -7.20
CA LEU A 130 -12.98 -0.23 -8.17
C LEU A 130 -12.29 -1.43 -7.52
N THR A 131 -12.32 -2.56 -8.24
CA THR A 131 -11.43 -3.71 -8.02
C THR A 131 -10.78 -4.13 -9.32
N PHE A 132 -9.44 -4.36 -9.28
CA PHE A 132 -8.72 -5.08 -10.31
C PHE A 132 -8.31 -6.43 -9.73
N ALA A 133 -8.57 -7.49 -10.46
CA ALA A 133 -8.24 -8.84 -10.04
C ALA A 133 -7.67 -9.64 -11.20
N GLN A 134 -6.82 -10.60 -10.87
CA GLN A 134 -6.22 -11.54 -11.80
C GLN A 134 -6.56 -12.96 -11.36
N ILE A 135 -6.94 -13.81 -12.30
CA ILE A 135 -7.02 -15.26 -12.13
C ILE A 135 -5.89 -15.88 -12.95
N ASN A 136 -5.13 -16.79 -12.33
CA ASN A 136 -4.00 -17.43 -12.96
C ASN A 136 -4.44 -18.22 -14.19
N GLY A 137 -3.75 -17.99 -15.31
CA GLY A 137 -4.05 -18.68 -16.58
C GLY A 137 -5.14 -18.04 -17.43
N GLU A 138 -5.84 -17.01 -16.95
CA GLU A 138 -6.76 -16.23 -17.77
C GLU A 138 -6.02 -15.14 -18.56
N HIS A 139 -6.59 -14.74 -19.70
CA HIS A 139 -6.00 -13.68 -20.54
C HIS A 139 -6.26 -12.31 -19.94
N PRO A 140 -5.24 -11.43 -19.90
CA PRO A 140 -5.40 -10.05 -19.47
C PRO A 140 -6.39 -9.29 -20.33
N LEU A 141 -7.21 -8.41 -19.70
CA LEU A 141 -8.16 -7.55 -20.40
C LEU A 141 -7.48 -6.44 -21.19
N TYR A 142 -6.26 -6.04 -20.77
CA TYR A 142 -5.56 -4.86 -21.28
C TYR A 142 -4.14 -5.24 -21.75
N PRO A 143 -4.00 -6.00 -22.86
CA PRO A 143 -2.71 -6.52 -23.29
C PRO A 143 -1.70 -5.43 -23.69
N HIS A 144 -2.17 -4.21 -24.02
CA HIS A 144 -1.33 -3.08 -24.38
C HIS A 144 -0.93 -2.18 -23.18
N ALA A 145 -1.31 -2.55 -21.96
CA ALA A 145 -0.95 -1.77 -20.76
C ALA A 145 0.57 -1.64 -20.62
N GLN A 146 1.33 -2.68 -20.95
CA GLN A 146 2.79 -2.70 -20.89
C GLN A 146 3.43 -1.68 -21.84
N GLU A 147 2.95 -1.57 -23.07
CA GLU A 147 3.46 -0.57 -24.03
C GLU A 147 3.22 0.85 -23.53
N THR A 148 2.03 1.09 -22.97
CA THR A 148 1.68 2.39 -22.38
C THR A 148 2.55 2.70 -21.17
N LEU A 149 2.86 1.72 -20.32
CA LEU A 149 3.79 1.85 -19.19
C LEU A 149 5.19 2.26 -19.65
N ALA A 150 5.72 1.62 -20.68
CA ALA A 150 7.03 1.95 -21.24
C ALA A 150 7.09 3.42 -21.69
N GLY A 151 6.06 3.91 -22.39
CA GLY A 151 5.97 5.30 -22.80
C GLY A 151 5.86 6.29 -21.65
N ILE A 152 5.24 5.91 -20.54
CA ILE A 152 5.21 6.73 -19.31
C ILE A 152 6.58 6.73 -18.63
N ASP A 153 7.22 5.58 -18.53
CA ASP A 153 8.56 5.46 -17.94
C ASP A 153 9.58 6.32 -18.69
N ASP A 154 9.49 6.40 -20.01
CA ASP A 154 10.37 7.28 -20.82
C ASP A 154 10.14 8.76 -20.53
N ARG A 155 8.87 9.17 -20.39
CA ARG A 155 8.53 10.55 -20.01
C ARG A 155 9.00 10.90 -18.60
N LEU A 156 8.86 9.97 -17.64
CA LEU A 156 9.36 10.16 -16.28
C LEU A 156 10.87 10.27 -16.25
N ARG A 157 11.60 9.48 -17.06
CA ARG A 157 13.08 9.56 -17.18
C ARG A 157 13.56 10.87 -17.74
N ALA A 158 12.77 11.53 -18.60
CA ALA A 158 13.11 12.82 -19.20
C ALA A 158 13.03 14.00 -18.22
N ASP A 159 12.42 13.84 -17.05
CA ASP A 159 12.33 14.81 -15.97
C ASP A 159 13.17 14.34 -14.78
N GLU A 160 14.02 15.21 -14.22
CA GLU A 160 14.91 14.85 -13.11
C GLU A 160 14.11 14.32 -11.88
N THR A 161 13.09 15.04 -11.47
CA THR A 161 12.19 14.64 -10.35
C THR A 161 11.40 13.40 -10.73
N GLY A 162 10.93 13.31 -11.97
CA GLY A 162 10.24 12.14 -12.51
C GLY A 162 11.10 10.89 -12.50
N SER A 163 12.40 11.04 -12.83
CA SER A 163 13.36 9.94 -12.78
C SER A 163 13.57 9.41 -11.37
N VAL A 164 13.59 10.31 -10.35
CA VAL A 164 13.63 9.90 -8.94
C VAL A 164 12.36 9.13 -8.59
N ALA A 165 11.18 9.68 -8.87
CA ALA A 165 9.92 9.05 -8.60
C ALA A 165 9.80 7.67 -9.28
N LEU A 166 10.26 7.54 -10.53
CA LEU A 166 10.25 6.26 -11.24
C LEU A 166 11.14 5.21 -10.56
N ARG A 167 12.32 5.60 -10.06
CA ARG A 167 13.18 4.67 -9.31
C ARG A 167 12.50 4.17 -8.05
N GLU A 168 11.83 5.04 -7.30
CA GLU A 168 11.10 4.68 -6.08
C GLU A 168 9.95 3.72 -6.36
N VAL A 169 9.12 4.03 -7.36
CA VAL A 169 8.01 3.15 -7.76
C VAL A 169 8.52 1.79 -8.22
N THR A 170 9.60 1.78 -9.00
CA THR A 170 10.21 0.52 -9.46
C THR A 170 10.78 -0.28 -8.29
N TYR A 171 11.36 0.40 -7.32
CA TYR A 171 11.88 -0.23 -6.11
C TYR A 171 10.74 -0.85 -5.28
N TRP A 172 9.64 -0.12 -5.12
CA TRP A 172 8.43 -0.59 -4.45
C TRP A 172 7.90 -1.90 -5.06
N HIS A 173 7.63 -1.91 -6.35
CA HIS A 173 7.13 -3.12 -7.04
C HIS A 173 8.12 -4.29 -6.98
N ARG A 174 9.43 -4.02 -6.96
CA ARG A 174 10.45 -5.07 -6.75
C ARG A 174 10.39 -5.65 -5.34
N ALA A 175 10.11 -4.82 -4.32
CA ALA A 175 9.97 -5.28 -2.95
C ALA A 175 8.71 -6.15 -2.77
N GLU A 176 7.58 -5.76 -3.37
CA GLU A 176 6.36 -6.57 -3.45
C GLU A 176 6.64 -7.93 -4.11
N SER A 177 7.23 -7.92 -5.32
CA SER A 177 7.57 -9.14 -6.05
C SER A 177 8.57 -10.03 -5.30
N ARG A 178 9.48 -9.43 -4.53
CA ARG A 178 10.43 -10.18 -3.68
C ARG A 178 9.69 -10.84 -2.53
N LEU A 179 8.80 -10.11 -1.85
CA LEU A 179 8.00 -10.64 -0.75
C LEU A 179 7.12 -11.80 -1.21
N GLU A 180 6.47 -11.66 -2.36
CA GLU A 180 5.67 -12.71 -3.01
C GLU A 180 6.51 -13.96 -3.29
N ARG A 181 7.70 -13.80 -3.88
CA ARG A 181 8.59 -14.92 -4.19
C ARG A 181 9.09 -15.63 -2.92
N VAL A 182 9.47 -14.87 -1.89
CA VAL A 182 9.98 -15.45 -0.62
C VAL A 182 8.85 -16.18 0.11
N SER A 183 7.64 -15.64 0.12
CA SER A 183 6.48 -16.27 0.74
C SER A 183 5.92 -17.45 -0.05
N GLN A 184 6.29 -17.58 -1.33
CA GLN A 184 5.75 -18.56 -2.26
C GLN A 184 4.23 -18.52 -2.37
N ILE A 185 3.61 -17.39 -2.10
CA ILE A 185 2.14 -17.28 -2.05
C ILE A 185 1.49 -17.63 -3.38
N GLY A 186 2.10 -17.26 -4.50
CA GLY A 186 1.61 -17.58 -5.84
C GLY A 186 1.50 -19.09 -6.11
N SER A 187 2.26 -19.96 -5.40
CA SER A 187 2.20 -21.41 -5.57
C SER A 187 0.96 -22.05 -4.91
N VAL A 188 0.33 -21.36 -3.96
CA VAL A 188 -0.80 -21.86 -3.16
C VAL A 188 -2.09 -21.08 -3.39
N THR A 189 -2.07 -20.13 -4.30
CA THR A 189 -3.21 -19.28 -4.65
C THR A 189 -3.51 -19.35 -6.15
N GLN A 190 -4.75 -19.09 -6.52
CA GLN A 190 -5.21 -19.13 -7.92
C GLN A 190 -5.57 -17.75 -8.45
N ALA A 191 -5.62 -16.76 -7.57
CA ALA A 191 -5.99 -15.39 -7.93
C ALA A 191 -5.30 -14.35 -7.05
N GLU A 192 -5.27 -13.13 -7.56
CA GLU A 192 -4.77 -11.93 -6.86
C GLU A 192 -5.82 -10.82 -6.93
N LEU A 193 -6.07 -10.13 -5.82
CA LEU A 193 -6.69 -8.80 -5.81
C LEU A 193 -5.58 -7.78 -5.98
N ARG A 194 -5.44 -7.23 -7.17
CA ARG A 194 -4.33 -6.35 -7.57
C ARG A 194 -4.51 -4.91 -7.15
N LEU A 195 -5.75 -4.40 -7.19
CA LEU A 195 -6.08 -3.06 -6.71
C LEU A 195 -7.49 -3.04 -6.14
N PHE A 196 -7.63 -2.45 -4.96
CA PHE A 196 -8.91 -2.16 -4.32
C PHE A 196 -8.90 -0.70 -3.87
N LEU A 197 -9.58 0.13 -4.61
CA LEU A 197 -9.68 1.57 -4.37
C LEU A 197 -11.13 1.93 -4.05
N VAL A 198 -11.35 2.64 -2.95
CA VAL A 198 -12.66 3.19 -2.58
C VAL A 198 -12.49 4.64 -2.22
N SER A 199 -13.13 5.52 -2.96
CA SER A 199 -13.12 6.95 -2.71
C SER A 199 -13.66 7.29 -1.32
N PRO A 200 -13.07 8.22 -0.58
CA PRO A 200 -13.67 8.75 0.65
C PRO A 200 -15.10 9.29 0.45
N LYS A 201 -15.44 9.73 -0.77
CA LYS A 201 -16.79 10.19 -1.15
C LYS A 201 -17.83 9.06 -1.14
N ALA A 202 -17.37 7.80 -1.23
CA ALA A 202 -18.23 6.61 -1.18
C ALA A 202 -18.71 6.23 0.23
N ARG A 203 -18.26 6.99 1.25
CA ARG A 203 -18.59 6.67 2.65
C ARG A 203 -20.11 6.67 2.88
N GLY A 204 -20.61 5.62 3.55
CA GLY A 204 -22.03 5.46 3.83
C GLY A 204 -22.83 4.80 2.70
N HIS A 205 -22.31 4.69 1.48
CA HIS A 205 -23.00 4.09 0.34
C HIS A 205 -22.73 2.58 0.16
N GLY A 206 -21.94 1.95 1.06
CA GLY A 206 -21.67 0.52 1.01
C GLY A 206 -20.81 0.06 -0.17
N VAL A 207 -20.15 0.98 -0.88
CA VAL A 207 -19.37 0.71 -2.10
C VAL A 207 -18.29 -0.34 -1.86
N GLY A 208 -17.49 -0.19 -0.79
CA GLY A 208 -16.42 -1.14 -0.49
C GLY A 208 -16.92 -2.56 -0.25
N GLY A 209 -17.98 -2.71 0.58
CA GLY A 209 -18.61 -4.00 0.82
C GLY A 209 -19.25 -4.61 -0.43
N GLY A 210 -19.84 -3.76 -1.28
CA GLY A 210 -20.44 -4.18 -2.55
C GLY A 210 -19.39 -4.72 -3.52
N LEU A 211 -18.31 -3.98 -3.76
CA LEU A 211 -17.19 -4.41 -4.61
C LEU A 211 -16.55 -5.70 -4.08
N TRP A 212 -16.31 -5.76 -2.77
CA TRP A 212 -15.75 -6.95 -2.13
C TRP A 212 -16.62 -8.19 -2.33
N SER A 213 -17.91 -8.09 -2.02
CA SER A 213 -18.84 -9.22 -2.16
C SER A 213 -18.94 -9.71 -3.59
N ARG A 214 -18.94 -8.80 -4.56
CA ARG A 214 -18.98 -9.12 -5.98
C ARG A 214 -17.69 -9.79 -6.45
N LEU A 215 -16.53 -9.34 -5.97
CA LEU A 215 -15.25 -9.98 -6.25
C LEU A 215 -15.21 -11.39 -5.67
N MET A 216 -15.65 -11.60 -4.44
CA MET A 216 -15.70 -12.94 -3.83
C MET A 216 -16.63 -13.88 -4.61
N ALA A 217 -17.80 -13.41 -5.02
CA ALA A 217 -18.72 -14.18 -5.85
C ALA A 217 -18.11 -14.53 -7.22
N TYR A 218 -17.35 -13.61 -7.82
CA TYR A 218 -16.63 -13.86 -9.06
C TYR A 218 -15.56 -14.95 -8.88
N PHE A 219 -14.72 -14.85 -7.87
CA PHE A 219 -13.72 -15.86 -7.55
C PHE A 219 -14.33 -17.25 -7.32
N GLN A 220 -15.44 -17.31 -6.57
CA GLN A 220 -16.17 -18.57 -6.37
C GLN A 220 -16.67 -19.16 -7.70
N LYS A 221 -17.28 -18.34 -8.55
CA LYS A 221 -17.80 -18.75 -9.87
C LYS A 221 -16.70 -19.34 -10.75
N HIS A 222 -15.47 -18.82 -10.65
CA HIS A 222 -14.29 -19.27 -11.40
C HIS A 222 -13.49 -20.38 -10.69
N GLY A 223 -14.02 -20.95 -9.60
CA GLY A 223 -13.41 -22.07 -8.88
C GLY A 223 -12.15 -21.72 -8.10
N VAL A 224 -11.87 -20.43 -7.87
CA VAL A 224 -10.76 -19.99 -7.03
C VAL A 224 -10.97 -20.51 -5.61
N LYS A 225 -9.99 -21.24 -5.08
CA LYS A 225 -10.01 -21.75 -3.70
C LYS A 225 -9.34 -20.80 -2.75
N ARG A 226 -8.26 -20.17 -3.19
CA ARG A 226 -7.50 -19.21 -2.41
C ARG A 226 -7.00 -18.08 -3.29
N TYR A 227 -7.09 -16.86 -2.78
CA TYR A 227 -6.55 -15.66 -3.41
C TYR A 227 -5.64 -14.93 -2.43
N PHE A 228 -4.82 -14.02 -2.94
CA PHE A 228 -3.99 -13.14 -2.12
C PHE A 228 -4.09 -11.68 -2.59
N LEU A 229 -3.50 -10.80 -1.81
CA LEU A 229 -3.34 -9.39 -2.13
C LEU A 229 -2.08 -8.85 -1.45
N HIS A 230 -1.53 -7.78 -2.02
CA HIS A 230 -0.55 -6.93 -1.37
C HIS A 230 -1.26 -5.75 -0.71
N THR A 231 -0.70 -5.30 0.41
CA THR A 231 -1.11 -4.06 1.09
C THR A 231 0.07 -3.52 1.89
N ASP A 232 -0.07 -2.33 2.42
CA ASP A 232 0.95 -1.67 3.23
C ASP A 232 0.31 -0.90 4.40
N ASN A 233 1.15 -0.37 5.30
CA ASN A 233 0.67 0.33 6.50
C ASN A 233 0.10 1.74 6.23
N SER A 234 0.05 2.20 4.98
CA SER A 234 -0.72 3.40 4.59
C SER A 234 -2.19 3.09 4.27
N CYS A 235 -2.51 1.79 4.12
CA CYS A 235 -3.84 1.28 3.84
C CYS A 235 -4.59 0.89 5.13
N ASP A 236 -5.91 0.70 5.03
CA ASP A 236 -6.72 0.12 6.11
C ASP A 236 -6.51 -1.40 6.18
N VAL A 237 -5.39 -1.82 6.78
CA VAL A 237 -5.05 -3.22 6.97
C VAL A 237 -6.10 -3.94 7.82
N GLY A 238 -6.72 -3.22 8.78
CA GLY A 238 -7.78 -3.76 9.63
C GLY A 238 -9.00 -4.23 8.85
N PHE A 239 -9.27 -3.67 7.67
CA PHE A 239 -10.31 -4.16 6.79
C PHE A 239 -10.10 -5.64 6.43
N TYR A 240 -8.89 -6.04 6.08
CA TYR A 240 -8.57 -7.41 5.69
C TYR A 240 -8.65 -8.38 6.88
N ASP A 241 -8.23 -7.95 8.06
CA ASP A 241 -8.40 -8.72 9.30
C ASP A 241 -9.88 -8.97 9.60
N HIS A 242 -10.74 -7.95 9.43
CA HIS A 242 -12.20 -8.08 9.60
C HIS A 242 -12.84 -8.98 8.54
N GLN A 243 -12.26 -9.06 7.34
CA GLN A 243 -12.69 -10.02 6.32
C GLN A 243 -12.21 -11.46 6.61
N GLY A 244 -11.43 -11.65 7.66
CA GLY A 244 -10.93 -12.94 8.09
C GLY A 244 -9.77 -13.47 7.22
N LEU A 245 -9.05 -12.58 6.56
CA LEU A 245 -7.84 -12.93 5.82
C LEU A 245 -6.68 -13.21 6.78
N VAL A 246 -5.74 -13.98 6.32
CA VAL A 246 -4.50 -14.32 7.06
C VAL A 246 -3.34 -13.55 6.47
N CYS A 247 -2.58 -12.85 7.33
CA CYS A 247 -1.31 -12.26 6.94
C CYS A 247 -0.26 -13.38 6.78
N ASN A 248 0.12 -13.68 5.55
CA ASN A 248 1.05 -14.77 5.23
C ASN A 248 2.51 -14.31 5.24
N ALA A 249 2.77 -13.06 4.89
CA ALA A 249 4.10 -12.50 4.87
C ALA A 249 4.05 -11.01 5.19
N LYS A 250 5.12 -10.54 5.79
CA LYS A 250 5.32 -9.12 6.07
C LYS A 250 6.78 -8.75 5.88
N ARG A 251 7.01 -7.53 5.42
CA ARG A 251 8.30 -6.90 5.32
C ARG A 251 8.24 -5.57 6.05
N ILE A 252 8.84 -5.55 7.22
CA ILE A 252 8.85 -4.36 8.09
C ILE A 252 10.02 -3.47 7.66
N ALA A 253 9.72 -2.25 7.25
CA ALA A 253 10.72 -1.31 6.73
C ALA A 253 11.83 -1.00 7.75
N ALA A 254 11.54 -1.09 9.06
CA ALA A 254 12.52 -0.90 10.11
C ALA A 254 13.63 -1.96 10.11
N ASP A 255 13.32 -3.18 9.66
CA ASP A 255 14.24 -4.31 9.65
C ASP A 255 15.10 -4.33 8.37
N HIS A 256 14.91 -3.35 7.47
CA HIS A 256 15.56 -3.25 6.17
C HIS A 256 16.25 -1.89 5.98
N PRO A 257 17.30 -1.60 6.75
CA PRO A 257 18.03 -0.33 6.62
C PRO A 257 18.70 -0.17 5.25
N GLU A 258 18.93 -1.27 4.52
CA GLU A 258 19.43 -1.26 3.14
C GLU A 258 18.46 -0.61 2.15
N ASP A 259 17.18 -0.49 2.53
CA ASP A 259 16.15 0.17 1.72
C ASP A 259 16.16 1.69 1.87
N HIS A 260 17.07 2.23 2.65
CA HIS A 260 17.32 3.67 2.73
C HIS A 260 18.01 4.16 1.44
N VAL A 261 17.37 3.97 0.32
CA VAL A 261 17.57 4.81 -0.83
C VAL A 261 17.08 6.19 -0.42
N GLU A 262 17.79 7.26 -0.82
CA GLU A 262 17.27 8.64 -0.69
C GLU A 262 15.93 8.69 -1.41
N THR A 263 14.87 8.34 -0.70
CA THR A 263 13.53 8.31 -1.26
C THR A 263 12.90 9.68 -1.07
N MET A 264 12.09 10.12 -2.01
CA MET A 264 11.29 11.35 -1.87
C MET A 264 10.34 11.27 -0.67
N TYR A 265 10.07 10.06 -0.18
CA TYR A 265 9.22 9.77 0.98
C TYR A 265 9.98 9.54 2.27
N GLY A 266 11.31 9.49 2.23
CA GLY A 266 12.17 9.27 3.39
C GLY A 266 12.25 7.82 3.84
N ARG A 267 11.18 7.06 3.84
CA ARG A 267 11.15 5.66 4.25
C ARG A 267 10.07 4.88 3.50
N MET A 268 10.40 3.66 3.13
CA MET A 268 9.42 2.72 2.57
C MET A 268 8.37 2.32 3.61
N ASN A 269 7.13 2.07 3.20
CA ASN A 269 6.10 1.51 4.05
C ASN A 269 6.40 0.03 4.39
N ASP A 270 5.81 -0.45 5.48
CA ASP A 270 5.75 -1.88 5.75
C ASP A 270 4.84 -2.55 4.72
N LEU A 271 5.30 -3.66 4.15
CA LEU A 271 4.54 -4.42 3.15
C LEU A 271 3.97 -5.69 3.75
N PHE A 272 2.78 -6.05 3.34
CA PHE A 272 2.07 -7.25 3.79
C PHE A 272 1.49 -8.02 2.61
N ILE A 273 1.49 -9.34 2.74
CA ILE A 273 0.70 -10.24 1.88
C ILE A 273 -0.39 -10.89 2.73
N TYR A 274 -1.62 -10.66 2.34
CA TYR A 274 -2.79 -11.33 2.93
C TYR A 274 -3.36 -12.34 1.97
N SER A 275 -3.91 -13.44 2.48
CA SER A 275 -4.68 -14.39 1.66
C SER A 275 -5.96 -14.83 2.35
N GLY A 276 -6.92 -15.24 1.55
CA GLY A 276 -8.20 -15.72 2.01
C GLY A 276 -8.86 -16.70 1.04
N GLU A 277 -9.96 -17.29 1.50
CA GLU A 277 -10.81 -18.16 0.71
C GLU A 277 -12.09 -17.39 0.33
N PRO A 278 -12.50 -17.36 -0.95
CA PRO A 278 -13.69 -16.62 -1.36
C PRO A 278 -14.98 -17.08 -0.69
N SER A 279 -15.03 -18.34 -0.23
CA SER A 279 -16.20 -18.95 0.46
C SER A 279 -16.43 -18.43 1.88
N ARG A 280 -15.42 -17.82 2.50
CA ARG A 280 -15.53 -17.25 3.84
C ARG A 280 -16.12 -15.84 3.77
N THR A 281 -17.38 -15.72 3.47
CA THR A 281 -18.11 -14.47 3.73
C THR A 281 -18.29 -14.36 5.25
N VAL A 282 -17.49 -13.53 5.89
CA VAL A 282 -17.75 -13.17 7.28
C VAL A 282 -19.10 -12.45 7.29
N ARG A 283 -20.13 -13.10 7.81
CA ARG A 283 -21.42 -12.44 8.05
C ARG A 283 -21.14 -11.30 9.02
N HIS A 284 -21.28 -10.07 8.57
CA HIS A 284 -21.30 -8.92 9.46
C HIS A 284 -22.31 -9.18 10.55
N ARG A 285 -21.88 -9.50 11.76
CA ARG A 285 -22.71 -9.31 12.94
C ARG A 285 -23.03 -7.84 12.98
N ARG A 286 -24.27 -7.47 12.73
CA ARG A 286 -24.76 -6.12 13.00
C ARG A 286 -24.40 -5.85 14.45
N HIS A 287 -23.59 -4.84 14.68
CA HIS A 287 -23.26 -4.35 16.01
C HIS A 287 -24.49 -3.64 16.56
N THR A 288 -25.43 -4.42 17.10
CA THR A 288 -26.58 -3.95 17.85
C THR A 288 -26.46 -4.45 19.27
N ASP A 289 -25.38 -4.20 19.96
CA ASP A 289 -25.31 -4.34 21.41
C ASP A 289 -24.02 -3.68 21.93
N TRP A 290 -23.97 -2.35 21.79
CA TRP A 290 -23.13 -1.57 22.68
C TRP A 290 -24.04 -0.75 23.60
N THR A 291 -24.74 -1.43 24.51
CA THR A 291 -25.32 -0.81 25.70
C THR A 291 -24.18 -0.61 26.69
N GLY A 292 -23.79 0.65 26.84
CA GLY A 292 -22.80 1.03 27.83
C GLY A 292 -23.15 0.54 29.23
N ASN A 293 -22.25 -0.18 29.83
CA ASN A 293 -22.23 -0.40 31.26
C ASN A 293 -21.06 0.37 31.86
N THR A 294 -21.30 1.66 32.10
CA THR A 294 -20.48 2.47 33.01
C THR A 294 -21.06 2.31 34.40
N GLN A 295 -20.54 1.37 35.17
CA GLN A 295 -20.73 1.38 36.64
C GLN A 295 -19.42 0.97 37.32
N HIS A 296 -18.92 1.94 38.06
CA HIS A 296 -18.19 1.87 39.32
C HIS A 296 -16.74 1.39 39.36
N ALA A 297 -15.88 2.37 39.45
CA ALA A 297 -14.71 2.29 40.31
C ALA A 297 -14.74 3.46 41.29
N GLY A 298 -15.14 3.19 42.48
CA GLY A 298 -15.10 4.10 43.61
C GLY A 298 -15.13 3.34 44.91
N GLN A 299 -13.96 2.85 45.36
CA GLN A 299 -13.73 2.56 46.78
C GLN A 299 -12.25 2.70 47.08
N GLN A 300 -11.91 3.81 47.72
CA GLN A 300 -10.64 3.96 48.44
C GLN A 300 -10.67 3.15 49.73
N PRO A 301 -9.61 2.51 50.14
CA PRO A 301 -9.49 1.97 51.48
C PRO A 301 -9.11 3.12 52.45
N LYS A 302 -9.94 3.29 53.47
CA LYS A 302 -9.66 4.11 54.66
C LYS A 302 -8.46 3.53 55.41
N ARG A 303 -7.47 4.37 55.70
CA ARG A 303 -6.52 4.14 56.81
C ARG A 303 -7.27 4.34 58.10
N GLY A 304 -7.21 3.37 58.99
CA GLY A 304 -7.57 3.42 60.38
C GLY A 304 -6.40 2.89 61.19
N GLU A 305 -6.00 3.68 62.12
CA GLU A 305 -5.28 3.53 63.37
C GLU A 305 -4.41 2.28 63.59
#